data_d61036c34ced2a5c6f44864dca2c9c54
#
_entry.id   d61036c34ced2a5c6f44864dca2c9c54
#
_cell.length_a   1.000
_cell.length_b   1.000
_cell.length_c   1.000
_cell.angle_alpha   90.00
_cell.angle_beta   90.00
_cell.angle_gamma   90.00
#
_symmetry.space_group_name_H-M   'P 1'
#
loop_
_entity.id
_entity.type
_entity.pdbx_description
1 polymer ?
#
loop_
_entity_poly.entity_id
_entity_poly.type
_entity_poly.pdbx_seq_one_letter_code
_entity_poly.pdbx_strand_id
1 'polypeptide(L)'
;MQRHYRFEIISVSREKNFLPCSTEWDKSVYFTPSNLLLKSVVKMKHLTREQRYGISLMLQEGKSRKDIAKSIGVSVSTISRELRKNCDMRNGTYNYDLAQRKYETRLKLRGRKPVFTKEMKETVISLLEEGYSPEQIKGRSNVEGFAMVSHETMYRWIWEDKRKKGTLYQYLRRKGKKYNKRGNSLAGRGYIPNRVDIEERPAIVDLKERFGNLEIDTVIGSNHKGALVTINDRLTSKVWIRKLSGKDAVLLALKTIEALQPIKDLIHTITADNGREFAKHQEIAEKLKISFYFCKPYRSWERGANENMNGLIRQYIPKGTDFSGITDEFVSWVENKLNNRPRKRLGYLTPNEKFNLLLTN
;
A
#
# COMPACT_ATOMS: atom_id res chain seq x y z
N MET A 1 -7.92 18.51 48.35
CA MET A 1 -9.21 18.38 47.68
C MET A 1 -9.02 17.53 46.44
N GLN A 2 -9.23 16.23 46.58
CA GLN A 2 -9.18 15.26 45.48
C GLN A 2 -10.60 15.06 44.97
N ARG A 3 -10.81 15.23 43.64
CA ARG A 3 -12.06 14.80 42.97
C ARG A 3 -11.75 13.58 42.13
N HIS A 4 -12.28 12.44 42.58
CA HIS A 4 -12.37 11.20 41.81
C HIS A 4 -13.48 11.30 40.78
N TYR A 5 -13.18 11.03 39.51
CA TYR A 5 -14.18 10.68 38.51
C TYR A 5 -14.15 9.19 38.28
N ARG A 6 -15.26 8.55 38.64
CA ARG A 6 -15.58 7.14 38.43
C ARG A 6 -16.26 7.02 37.08
N PHE A 7 -15.71 6.26 36.16
CA PHE A 7 -16.39 5.87 34.94
C PHE A 7 -17.01 4.49 35.15
N GLU A 8 -18.35 4.43 35.04
CA GLU A 8 -19.09 3.18 35.01
C GLU A 8 -19.07 2.63 33.58
N ILE A 9 -18.70 1.34 33.49
CA ILE A 9 -18.73 0.57 32.25
C ILE A 9 -20.09 -0.12 32.18
N ILE A 10 -20.93 0.28 31.24
CA ILE A 10 -22.17 -0.41 30.91
C ILE A 10 -21.83 -1.52 29.91
N SER A 11 -21.94 -2.77 30.38
CA SER A 11 -21.86 -3.96 29.54
C SER A 11 -23.20 -4.19 28.84
N VAL A 12 -23.22 -4.15 27.50
CA VAL A 12 -24.37 -4.60 26.72
C VAL A 12 -24.09 -6.00 26.21
N SER A 13 -24.77 -6.97 26.81
CA SER A 13 -24.83 -8.35 26.34
C SER A 13 -25.66 -8.44 25.06
N ARG A 14 -25.07 -9.03 24.00
CA ARG A 14 -25.79 -9.42 22.78
C ARG A 14 -26.31 -10.86 22.94
N GLU A 15 -27.57 -11.02 23.18
CA GLU A 15 -28.25 -12.27 22.92
C GLU A 15 -28.67 -12.38 21.46
N LYS A 16 -28.33 -13.50 20.83
CA LYS A 16 -28.79 -13.91 19.50
C LYS A 16 -30.10 -14.66 19.65
N ASN A 17 -31.18 -14.12 19.09
CA ASN A 17 -32.38 -14.92 18.84
C ASN A 17 -32.67 -14.92 17.34
N PHE A 18 -32.59 -16.11 16.76
CA PHE A 18 -33.11 -16.48 15.45
C PHE A 18 -34.63 -16.65 15.53
N LEU A 19 -35.38 -16.05 14.62
CA LEU A 19 -36.75 -16.46 14.28
C LEU A 19 -36.95 -16.38 12.74
N PRO A 20 -37.85 -17.25 12.21
CA PRO A 20 -37.86 -17.58 10.78
C PRO A 20 -38.75 -16.68 9.93
N CYS A 21 -38.44 -16.71 8.65
CA CYS A 21 -39.15 -16.08 7.55
C CYS A 21 -40.56 -16.64 7.35
N SER A 22 -41.60 -15.80 7.39
CA SER A 22 -42.84 -16.00 6.62
C SER A 22 -43.64 -14.70 6.48
N THR A 23 -43.84 -14.30 5.21
CA THR A 23 -45.02 -13.73 4.56
C THR A 23 -45.84 -12.59 5.19
N GLU A 24 -46.15 -11.69 4.30
CA GLU A 24 -47.23 -10.70 4.21
C GLU A 24 -46.89 -9.25 4.52
N TRP A 25 -46.88 -8.51 3.40
CA TRP A 25 -46.81 -7.05 3.38
C TRP A 25 -48.19 -6.48 3.62
N ASP A 26 -48.41 -5.88 4.74
CA ASP A 26 -49.62 -5.06 5.01
C ASP A 26 -49.38 -3.64 4.52
N LYS A 27 -50.22 -3.23 3.54
CA LYS A 27 -50.24 -1.89 2.96
C LYS A 27 -51.24 -1.04 3.74
N SER A 28 -50.81 -0.37 4.80
CA SER A 28 -51.54 0.80 5.29
C SER A 28 -50.73 1.62 6.34
N VAL A 29 -49.79 2.42 5.88
CA VAL A 29 -49.32 3.57 6.67
C VAL A 29 -49.42 4.80 5.79
N TYR A 30 -50.47 5.59 6.04
CA TYR A 30 -50.64 6.92 5.42
C TYR A 30 -49.54 7.85 5.94
N PHE A 31 -48.56 8.17 5.10
CA PHE A 31 -47.59 9.22 5.35
C PHE A 31 -48.20 10.54 4.85
N THR A 32 -48.51 11.46 5.76
CA THR A 32 -48.81 12.84 5.44
C THR A 32 -47.51 13.57 5.00
N PRO A 33 -47.52 14.30 3.89
CA PRO A 33 -46.35 15.04 3.45
C PRO A 33 -46.21 16.36 4.19
N SER A 34 -45.46 16.37 5.27
CA SER A 34 -44.96 17.64 5.83
C SER A 34 -43.71 18.07 5.05
N ASN A 35 -43.88 19.13 4.26
CA ASN A 35 -42.92 20.08 3.70
C ASN A 35 -41.41 19.76 3.93
N LEU A 36 -40.86 18.83 3.20
CA LEU A 36 -39.44 18.83 2.87
C LEU A 36 -39.29 19.46 1.48
N LEU A 37 -38.93 20.74 1.46
CA LEU A 37 -38.36 21.40 0.29
C LEU A 37 -37.13 20.67 -0.16
N LEU A 38 -37.34 19.62 -0.98
CA LEU A 38 -36.31 19.07 -1.84
C LEU A 38 -35.83 20.18 -2.77
N LYS A 39 -34.77 20.88 -2.37
CA LYS A 39 -33.94 21.65 -3.30
C LYS A 39 -33.44 20.64 -4.31
N SER A 40 -34.21 20.42 -5.38
CA SER A 40 -33.72 19.71 -6.56
C SER A 40 -32.45 20.47 -6.98
N VAL A 41 -31.31 19.79 -6.84
CA VAL A 41 -30.07 20.23 -7.47
C VAL A 41 -30.32 20.22 -8.95
N VAL A 42 -30.77 21.35 -9.49
CA VAL A 42 -30.93 21.56 -10.92
C VAL A 42 -29.53 21.43 -11.52
N LYS A 43 -29.23 20.22 -12.01
CA LYS A 43 -28.00 19.96 -12.74
C LYS A 43 -28.05 20.86 -13.97
N MET A 44 -27.33 21.98 -13.94
CA MET A 44 -27.30 22.95 -15.04
C MET A 44 -26.87 22.23 -16.32
N LYS A 45 -27.84 21.89 -17.15
CA LYS A 45 -27.59 21.29 -18.47
C LYS A 45 -27.09 22.39 -19.40
N HIS A 46 -25.91 22.18 -19.98
CA HIS A 46 -25.44 23.04 -21.09
C HIS A 46 -26.32 22.81 -22.33
N LEU A 47 -26.44 23.83 -23.19
CA LEU A 47 -27.13 23.70 -24.45
C LEU A 47 -26.49 22.61 -25.31
N THR A 48 -27.32 21.78 -25.94
CA THR A 48 -26.88 20.76 -26.89
C THR A 48 -26.58 21.36 -28.27
N ARG A 49 -25.97 20.59 -29.16
CA ARG A 49 -25.72 21.03 -30.54
C ARG A 49 -27.04 21.29 -31.29
N GLU A 50 -28.02 20.43 -31.08
CA GLU A 50 -29.38 20.54 -31.69
C GLU A 50 -30.07 21.82 -31.17
N GLN A 51 -29.97 22.12 -29.89
CA GLN A 51 -30.51 23.36 -29.33
C GLN A 51 -29.84 24.59 -29.94
N ARG A 52 -28.53 24.57 -30.16
CA ARG A 52 -27.78 25.64 -30.86
C ARG A 52 -28.21 25.80 -32.30
N TYR A 53 -28.46 24.67 -33.01
CA TYR A 53 -28.99 24.70 -34.33
C TYR A 53 -30.38 25.37 -34.38
N GLY A 54 -31.31 24.98 -33.49
CA GLY A 54 -32.61 25.60 -33.36
C GLY A 54 -32.53 27.10 -33.07
N ILE A 55 -31.61 27.54 -32.19
CA ILE A 55 -31.37 29.00 -31.93
C ILE A 55 -30.94 29.70 -33.23
N SER A 56 -30.05 29.09 -34.02
CA SER A 56 -29.52 29.66 -35.26
C SER A 56 -30.66 29.87 -36.30
N LEU A 57 -31.53 28.89 -36.46
CA LEU A 57 -32.67 28.96 -37.38
C LEU A 57 -33.65 30.05 -36.97
N MET A 58 -34.07 30.08 -35.70
CA MET A 58 -35.05 31.04 -35.21
C MET A 58 -34.50 32.50 -35.22
N LEU A 59 -33.18 32.67 -35.10
CA LEU A 59 -32.56 33.97 -35.28
C LEU A 59 -32.61 34.45 -36.73
N GLN A 60 -32.44 33.53 -37.71
CA GLN A 60 -32.58 33.82 -39.15
C GLN A 60 -34.05 34.20 -39.51
N GLU A 61 -35.01 33.60 -38.82
CA GLU A 61 -36.44 33.95 -38.95
C GLU A 61 -36.83 35.23 -38.23
N GLY A 62 -35.91 35.96 -37.60
CA GLY A 62 -36.15 37.18 -36.87
C GLY A 62 -36.91 37.02 -35.57
N LYS A 63 -37.00 35.82 -34.98
CA LYS A 63 -37.68 35.56 -33.71
C LYS A 63 -37.02 36.29 -32.52
N SER A 64 -37.83 36.74 -31.59
CA SER A 64 -37.31 37.37 -30.39
C SER A 64 -36.61 36.41 -29.45
N ARG A 65 -35.64 36.89 -28.64
CA ARG A 65 -34.96 36.07 -27.65
C ARG A 65 -35.92 35.38 -26.66
N LYS A 66 -37.08 35.99 -26.42
CA LYS A 66 -38.12 35.46 -25.53
C LYS A 66 -38.79 34.23 -26.17
N ASP A 67 -39.11 34.31 -27.48
CA ASP A 67 -39.71 33.22 -28.21
C ASP A 67 -38.77 32.05 -28.42
N ILE A 68 -37.49 32.37 -28.72
CA ILE A 68 -36.41 31.34 -28.81
C ILE A 68 -36.25 30.63 -27.45
N ALA A 69 -36.22 31.36 -26.36
CA ALA A 69 -36.08 30.77 -25.02
C ALA A 69 -37.25 29.83 -24.67
N LYS A 70 -38.46 30.24 -25.03
CA LYS A 70 -39.69 29.44 -24.85
C LYS A 70 -39.67 28.17 -25.69
N SER A 71 -39.30 28.27 -26.97
CA SER A 71 -39.22 27.12 -27.88
C SER A 71 -38.13 26.11 -27.46
N ILE A 72 -36.96 26.57 -27.04
CA ILE A 72 -35.83 25.70 -26.62
C ILE A 72 -36.02 25.16 -25.20
N GLY A 73 -36.93 25.68 -24.41
CA GLY A 73 -37.18 25.26 -23.03
C GLY A 73 -36.12 25.76 -22.04
N VAL A 74 -35.56 26.96 -22.25
CA VAL A 74 -34.52 27.55 -21.39
C VAL A 74 -34.88 28.97 -21.00
N SER A 75 -34.15 29.57 -20.04
CA SER A 75 -34.37 30.97 -19.67
C SER A 75 -33.86 31.95 -20.74
N VAL A 76 -34.51 33.10 -20.85
CA VAL A 76 -34.06 34.19 -21.75
C VAL A 76 -32.61 34.60 -21.46
N SER A 77 -32.22 34.57 -20.19
CA SER A 77 -30.83 34.85 -19.76
C SER A 77 -29.84 33.82 -20.30
N THR A 78 -30.28 32.56 -20.49
CA THR A 78 -29.43 31.51 -21.12
C THR A 78 -29.19 31.82 -22.58
N ILE A 79 -30.23 32.20 -23.34
CA ILE A 79 -30.08 32.60 -24.75
C ILE A 79 -29.19 33.83 -24.87
N SER A 80 -29.42 34.87 -24.04
CA SER A 80 -28.59 36.08 -24.07
C SER A 80 -27.13 35.82 -23.78
N ARG A 81 -26.80 34.92 -22.83
CA ARG A 81 -25.43 34.49 -22.54
C ARG A 81 -24.82 33.65 -23.66
N GLU A 82 -25.63 32.79 -24.28
CA GLU A 82 -25.17 31.96 -25.42
C GLU A 82 -24.78 32.87 -26.59
N LEU A 83 -25.64 33.81 -26.98
CA LEU A 83 -25.36 34.76 -28.06
C LEU A 83 -24.13 35.62 -27.74
N ARG A 84 -24.04 36.22 -26.56
CA ARG A 84 -22.91 37.03 -26.16
C ARG A 84 -21.56 36.29 -26.20
N LYS A 85 -21.57 35.03 -25.82
CA LYS A 85 -20.33 34.22 -25.72
C LYS A 85 -19.92 33.55 -27.00
N ASN A 86 -20.87 33.29 -27.92
CA ASN A 86 -20.68 32.37 -29.02
C ASN A 86 -20.97 32.98 -30.41
N CYS A 87 -21.50 34.21 -30.51
CA CYS A 87 -21.55 34.91 -31.79
C CYS A 87 -20.16 35.08 -32.44
N ASP A 88 -20.11 35.20 -33.74
CA ASP A 88 -18.93 35.66 -34.44
C ASP A 88 -18.68 37.14 -34.12
N MET A 89 -17.54 37.43 -33.52
CA MET A 89 -17.17 38.79 -33.10
C MET A 89 -16.87 39.73 -34.29
N ARG A 90 -16.72 39.19 -35.50
CA ARG A 90 -16.40 39.96 -36.73
C ARG A 90 -17.62 40.56 -37.36
N ASN A 91 -18.74 39.82 -37.41
CA ASN A 91 -19.93 40.22 -38.12
C ASN A 91 -21.20 40.20 -37.22
N GLY A 92 -21.05 39.86 -35.93
CA GLY A 92 -22.17 39.81 -34.98
C GLY A 92 -23.17 38.69 -35.22
N THR A 93 -22.97 37.83 -36.21
CA THR A 93 -23.89 36.74 -36.54
C THR A 93 -23.70 35.53 -35.64
N TYR A 94 -24.78 34.79 -35.38
CA TYR A 94 -24.74 33.56 -34.61
C TYR A 94 -24.76 32.35 -35.55
N ASN A 95 -23.69 31.58 -35.55
CA ASN A 95 -23.57 30.32 -36.27
C ASN A 95 -23.44 29.17 -35.25
N TYR A 96 -24.31 28.14 -35.36
CA TYR A 96 -24.37 27.04 -34.38
C TYR A 96 -23.10 26.20 -34.35
N ASP A 97 -22.41 25.96 -35.49
CA ASP A 97 -21.18 25.17 -35.53
C ASP A 97 -20.03 25.94 -34.92
N LEU A 98 -19.91 27.25 -35.17
CA LEU A 98 -18.93 28.11 -34.52
C LEU A 98 -19.20 28.18 -33.01
N ALA A 99 -20.46 28.29 -32.60
CA ALA A 99 -20.86 28.30 -31.20
C ALA A 99 -20.50 26.98 -30.50
N GLN A 100 -20.72 25.86 -31.18
CA GLN A 100 -20.35 24.53 -30.67
C GLN A 100 -18.83 24.42 -30.51
N ARG A 101 -18.05 24.76 -31.51
CA ARG A 101 -16.56 24.75 -31.44
C ARG A 101 -16.02 25.64 -30.33
N LYS A 102 -16.55 26.86 -30.19
CA LYS A 102 -16.19 27.78 -29.09
C LYS A 102 -16.53 27.20 -27.72
N TYR A 103 -17.68 26.52 -27.59
CA TYR A 103 -18.06 25.82 -26.37
C TYR A 103 -17.11 24.68 -26.04
N GLU A 104 -16.81 23.80 -26.99
CA GLU A 104 -15.91 22.66 -26.81
C GLU A 104 -14.48 23.09 -26.44
N THR A 105 -13.97 24.13 -27.10
CA THR A 105 -12.65 24.71 -26.78
C THR A 105 -12.63 25.21 -25.33
N ARG A 106 -13.66 25.94 -24.90
CA ARG A 106 -13.74 26.40 -23.52
C ARG A 106 -13.92 25.25 -22.51
N LEU A 107 -14.60 24.20 -22.90
CA LEU A 107 -14.76 23.00 -22.06
C LEU A 107 -13.40 22.32 -21.83
N LYS A 108 -12.60 22.19 -22.90
CA LYS A 108 -11.22 21.65 -22.81
C LYS A 108 -10.31 22.54 -21.93
N LEU A 109 -10.42 23.87 -22.05
CA LEU A 109 -9.65 24.83 -21.26
C LEU A 109 -10.06 24.91 -19.78
N ARG A 110 -11.31 24.55 -19.45
CA ARG A 110 -11.82 24.52 -18.07
C ARG A 110 -11.39 23.30 -17.28
N GLY A 111 -10.78 22.30 -17.91
CA GLY A 111 -10.24 21.14 -17.22
C GLY A 111 -9.30 21.58 -16.10
N ARG A 112 -9.45 20.99 -14.88
CA ARG A 112 -8.42 21.10 -13.86
C ARG A 112 -7.10 20.66 -14.45
N LYS A 113 -6.05 21.50 -14.31
CA LYS A 113 -4.70 21.07 -14.68
C LYS A 113 -4.42 19.72 -14.03
N PRO A 114 -3.86 18.75 -14.76
CA PRO A 114 -3.53 17.47 -14.18
C PRO A 114 -2.59 17.68 -13.01
N VAL A 115 -3.01 17.30 -11.80
CA VAL A 115 -2.18 17.39 -10.58
C VAL A 115 -0.98 16.46 -10.67
N PHE A 116 -1.09 15.37 -11.43
CA PHE A 116 -0.03 14.39 -11.64
C PHE A 116 0.80 14.81 -12.86
N THR A 117 1.84 15.63 -12.60
CA THR A 117 2.70 16.22 -13.63
C THR A 117 3.63 15.18 -14.27
N LYS A 118 4.34 15.56 -15.33
CA LYS A 118 5.30 14.69 -16.02
C LYS A 118 6.48 14.37 -15.10
N GLU A 119 7.01 15.36 -14.41
CA GLU A 119 8.13 15.23 -13.47
C GLU A 119 7.77 14.28 -12.30
N MET A 120 6.55 14.40 -11.74
CA MET A 120 6.07 13.46 -10.72
C MET A 120 6.01 12.03 -11.25
N LYS A 121 5.60 11.82 -12.50
CA LYS A 121 5.55 10.49 -13.11
C LYS A 121 6.94 9.88 -13.29
N GLU A 122 7.90 10.67 -13.74
CA GLU A 122 9.29 10.25 -13.89
C GLU A 122 9.89 9.87 -12.53
N THR A 123 9.66 10.67 -11.49
CA THR A 123 10.05 10.34 -10.11
C THR A 123 9.40 9.03 -9.63
N VAL A 124 8.11 8.84 -9.91
CA VAL A 124 7.39 7.60 -9.53
C VAL A 124 7.96 6.40 -10.26
N ILE A 125 8.30 6.51 -11.55
CA ILE A 125 8.90 5.41 -12.32
C ILE A 125 10.26 5.03 -11.70
N SER A 126 11.14 6.00 -11.48
CA SER A 126 12.45 5.76 -10.87
C SER A 126 12.34 5.06 -9.51
N LEU A 127 11.44 5.53 -8.63
CA LEU A 127 11.25 4.91 -7.32
C LEU A 127 10.57 3.53 -7.38
N LEU A 128 9.71 3.28 -8.39
CA LEU A 128 9.17 1.94 -8.64
C LEU A 128 10.27 0.96 -9.07
N GLU A 129 11.21 1.40 -9.91
CA GLU A 129 12.39 0.63 -10.33
C GLU A 129 13.32 0.31 -9.17
N GLU A 130 13.44 1.23 -8.20
CA GLU A 130 14.10 1.00 -6.92
C GLU A 130 13.34 0.02 -6.00
N GLY A 131 12.15 -0.43 -6.41
CA GLY A 131 11.32 -1.41 -5.70
C GLY A 131 10.37 -0.79 -4.66
N TYR A 132 10.16 0.53 -4.65
CA TYR A 132 9.19 1.16 -3.75
C TYR A 132 7.77 0.87 -4.21
N SER A 133 6.85 0.75 -3.26
CA SER A 133 5.42 0.74 -3.59
C SER A 133 4.87 2.17 -3.67
N PRO A 134 3.76 2.42 -4.38
CA PRO A 134 3.10 3.73 -4.39
C PRO A 134 2.83 4.32 -3.00
N GLU A 135 2.49 3.47 -2.03
CA GLU A 135 2.30 3.89 -0.64
C GLU A 135 3.62 4.36 0.01
N GLN A 136 4.72 3.66 -0.27
CA GLN A 136 6.07 4.05 0.22
C GLN A 136 6.53 5.34 -0.44
N ILE A 137 6.29 5.52 -1.75
CA ILE A 137 6.61 6.75 -2.47
C ILE A 137 5.88 7.95 -1.86
N LYS A 138 4.56 7.83 -1.65
CA LYS A 138 3.78 8.92 -1.01
C LYS A 138 4.21 9.17 0.42
N GLY A 139 4.43 8.12 1.21
CA GLY A 139 4.88 8.27 2.59
C GLY A 139 6.25 8.94 2.68
N ARG A 140 7.19 8.54 1.81
CA ARG A 140 8.53 9.13 1.75
C ARG A 140 8.50 10.59 1.29
N SER A 141 7.67 10.93 0.30
CA SER A 141 7.49 12.31 -0.14
C SER A 141 7.02 13.23 0.98
N ASN A 142 6.20 12.73 1.93
CA ASN A 142 5.79 13.51 3.08
C ASN A 142 6.94 13.72 4.09
N VAL A 143 7.81 12.72 4.26
CA VAL A 143 8.99 12.83 5.15
C VAL A 143 10.02 13.80 4.59
N GLU A 144 10.25 13.76 3.29
CA GLU A 144 11.23 14.60 2.58
C GLU A 144 10.68 15.97 2.15
N GLY A 145 9.38 16.20 2.30
CA GLY A 145 8.75 17.51 2.04
C GLY A 145 8.51 17.85 0.58
N PHE A 146 8.58 16.88 -0.36
CA PHE A 146 8.29 17.16 -1.76
C PHE A 146 6.87 16.80 -2.18
N ALA A 147 6.33 17.56 -3.15
CA ALA A 147 4.96 17.39 -3.61
C ALA A 147 4.78 16.08 -4.40
N MET A 148 3.81 15.25 -4.02
CA MET A 148 3.49 14.01 -4.70
C MET A 148 1.98 13.71 -4.58
N VAL A 149 1.41 13.11 -5.64
CA VAL A 149 0.00 12.66 -5.63
C VAL A 149 -0.24 11.52 -4.63
N SER A 150 -1.51 11.23 -4.33
CA SER A 150 -1.86 10.10 -3.46
C SER A 150 -1.45 8.76 -4.08
N HIS A 151 -1.17 7.77 -3.23
CA HIS A 151 -0.83 6.42 -3.69
C HIS A 151 -1.96 5.78 -4.52
N GLU A 152 -3.22 6.11 -4.26
CA GLU A 152 -4.36 5.66 -5.07
C GLU A 152 -4.31 6.21 -6.50
N THR A 153 -3.91 7.49 -6.66
CA THR A 153 -3.72 8.10 -7.99
C THR A 153 -2.60 7.40 -8.75
N MET A 154 -1.50 7.05 -8.07
CA MET A 154 -0.40 6.29 -8.67
C MET A 154 -0.86 4.87 -9.07
N TYR A 155 -1.57 4.15 -8.20
CA TYR A 155 -2.13 2.83 -8.56
C TYR A 155 -3.08 2.91 -9.74
N ARG A 156 -3.98 3.89 -9.78
CA ARG A 156 -4.91 4.10 -10.91
C ARG A 156 -4.14 4.31 -12.21
N TRP A 157 -3.11 5.12 -12.18
CA TRP A 157 -2.24 5.37 -13.33
C TRP A 157 -1.49 4.11 -13.78
N ILE A 158 -0.90 3.33 -12.86
CA ILE A 158 -0.21 2.07 -13.15
C ILE A 158 -1.17 1.05 -13.81
N TRP A 159 -2.41 0.96 -13.29
CA TRP A 159 -3.42 0.06 -13.88
C TRP A 159 -3.96 0.55 -15.22
N GLU A 160 -4.00 1.86 -15.44
CA GLU A 160 -4.32 2.44 -16.75
C GLU A 160 -3.22 2.15 -17.76
N ASP A 161 -1.95 2.29 -17.37
CA ASP A 161 -0.78 1.91 -18.17
C ASP A 161 -0.87 0.43 -18.59
N LYS A 162 -1.16 -0.46 -17.66
CA LYS A 162 -1.35 -1.88 -17.96
C LYS A 162 -2.47 -2.13 -18.98
N ARG A 163 -3.60 -1.40 -18.88
CA ARG A 163 -4.69 -1.51 -19.87
C ARG A 163 -4.24 -1.08 -21.26
N LYS A 164 -3.31 -0.14 -21.34
CA LYS A 164 -2.66 0.31 -22.58
C LYS A 164 -1.46 -0.55 -23.00
N LYS A 165 -1.31 -1.76 -22.42
CA LYS A 165 -0.19 -2.70 -22.64
C LYS A 165 1.17 -2.22 -22.12
N GLY A 166 1.20 -1.25 -21.20
CA GLY A 166 2.42 -0.81 -20.51
C GLY A 166 2.90 -1.81 -19.45
N THR A 167 4.07 -1.56 -18.90
CA THR A 167 4.84 -2.50 -18.06
C THR A 167 4.96 -2.07 -16.59
N LEU A 168 4.48 -0.90 -16.20
CA LEU A 168 4.68 -0.34 -14.85
C LEU A 168 4.19 -1.26 -13.72
N TYR A 169 3.13 -2.05 -13.95
CA TYR A 169 2.61 -3.00 -12.97
C TYR A 169 3.62 -4.11 -12.59
N GLN A 170 4.66 -4.35 -13.41
CA GLN A 170 5.67 -5.39 -13.16
C GLN A 170 6.57 -5.01 -11.98
N TYR A 171 6.72 -3.72 -11.66
CA TYR A 171 7.46 -3.24 -10.49
C TYR A 171 6.68 -3.43 -9.18
N LEU A 172 5.36 -3.67 -9.24
CA LEU A 172 4.57 -3.93 -8.04
C LEU A 172 4.88 -5.30 -7.44
N ARG A 173 4.85 -5.41 -6.11
CA ARG A 173 5.15 -6.65 -5.36
C ARG A 173 4.39 -7.88 -5.86
N ARG A 174 3.12 -7.74 -6.23
CA ARG A 174 2.27 -8.85 -6.70
C ARG A 174 2.26 -9.01 -8.22
N LYS A 175 2.81 -8.08 -8.97
CA LYS A 175 2.82 -8.10 -10.45
C LYS A 175 1.45 -8.46 -11.06
N GLY A 176 0.35 -8.06 -10.41
CA GLY A 176 -1.01 -8.39 -10.83
C GLY A 176 -1.47 -9.83 -10.56
N LYS A 177 -0.72 -10.66 -9.86
CA LYS A 177 -1.12 -12.04 -9.49
C LYS A 177 -2.20 -12.01 -8.40
N LYS A 178 -3.18 -12.92 -8.49
CA LYS A 178 -4.17 -13.15 -7.43
C LYS A 178 -3.50 -13.76 -6.20
N TYR A 179 -4.10 -13.51 -5.01
CA TYR A 179 -3.65 -14.11 -3.77
C TYR A 179 -3.98 -15.61 -3.77
N ASN A 180 -2.97 -16.47 -3.59
CA ASN A 180 -3.17 -17.90 -3.39
C ASN A 180 -3.18 -18.19 -1.88
N LYS A 181 -4.22 -18.88 -1.38
CA LYS A 181 -4.24 -19.41 -0.01
C LYS A 181 -3.11 -20.44 0.14
N ARG A 182 -2.41 -20.39 1.27
CA ARG A 182 -1.37 -21.37 1.58
C ARG A 182 -2.00 -22.74 1.85
N GLY A 183 -1.44 -23.80 1.26
CA GLY A 183 -1.68 -25.17 1.68
C GLY A 183 -0.94 -25.46 2.98
N ASN A 184 -1.49 -26.35 3.81
CA ASN A 184 -0.81 -26.87 4.99
C ASN A 184 0.40 -27.72 4.54
N SER A 185 1.61 -27.33 4.95
CA SER A 185 2.78 -28.17 4.81
C SER A 185 3.05 -28.88 6.14
N LEU A 186 3.06 -30.21 6.13
CA LEU A 186 3.52 -31.03 7.24
C LEU A 186 5.06 -31.02 7.21
N ALA A 187 5.68 -30.10 7.93
CA ALA A 187 7.13 -30.15 8.14
C ALA A 187 7.46 -31.13 9.27
N GLY A 188 8.38 -32.06 9.03
CA GLY A 188 8.84 -33.00 10.03
C GLY A 188 9.50 -32.29 11.22
N ARG A 189 9.23 -32.79 12.43
CA ARG A 189 9.78 -32.25 13.69
C ARG A 189 11.20 -32.78 13.87
N GLY A 190 12.18 -31.89 14.04
CA GLY A 190 13.51 -32.24 14.50
C GLY A 190 13.64 -32.01 16.01
N TYR A 191 14.43 -32.86 16.67
CA TYR A 191 14.83 -32.60 18.07
C TYR A 191 16.00 -31.62 18.07
N ILE A 192 15.92 -30.55 18.87
CA ILE A 192 16.99 -29.58 19.12
C ILE A 192 17.33 -29.68 20.60
N PRO A 193 18.56 -30.11 20.96
CA PRO A 193 18.98 -30.22 22.35
C PRO A 193 19.02 -28.87 23.05
N ASN A 194 18.70 -28.85 24.35
CA ASN A 194 18.76 -27.66 25.22
C ASN A 194 18.02 -26.43 24.66
N ARG A 195 16.89 -26.66 24.00
CA ARG A 195 16.04 -25.62 23.45
C ARG A 195 15.35 -24.85 24.58
N VAL A 196 15.40 -23.51 24.54
CA VAL A 196 14.63 -22.63 25.42
C VAL A 196 13.39 -22.15 24.66
N ASP A 197 12.22 -22.30 25.24
CA ASP A 197 10.96 -21.95 24.58
C ASP A 197 10.70 -20.45 24.61
N ILE A 198 9.93 -19.96 23.64
CA ILE A 198 9.56 -18.54 23.51
C ILE A 198 8.80 -18.03 24.76
N GLU A 199 8.20 -18.89 25.55
CA GLU A 199 7.48 -18.50 26.78
C GLU A 199 8.44 -17.98 27.87
N GLU A 200 9.70 -18.40 27.85
CA GLU A 200 10.75 -17.91 28.74
C GLU A 200 11.36 -16.57 28.27
N ARG A 201 10.95 -16.12 27.07
CA ARG A 201 11.46 -14.88 26.49
C ARG A 201 10.89 -13.67 27.24
N PRO A 202 11.72 -12.67 27.62
CA PRO A 202 11.26 -11.48 28.31
C PRO A 202 10.18 -10.72 27.52
N ALA A 203 9.12 -10.26 28.21
CA ALA A 203 7.99 -9.57 27.57
C ALA A 203 8.37 -8.31 26.79
N ILE A 204 9.46 -7.63 27.17
CA ILE A 204 9.99 -6.46 26.47
C ILE A 204 10.29 -6.74 24.98
N VAL A 205 10.59 -7.98 24.62
CA VAL A 205 10.85 -8.38 23.22
C VAL A 205 9.58 -8.23 22.36
N ASP A 206 8.41 -8.46 22.95
CA ASP A 206 7.13 -8.36 22.23
C ASP A 206 6.66 -6.92 22.04
N LEU A 207 7.09 -5.99 22.89
CA LEU A 207 6.81 -4.55 22.76
C LEU A 207 7.47 -3.94 21.51
N LYS A 208 8.58 -4.53 21.03
CA LYS A 208 9.36 -4.03 19.86
C LYS A 208 9.86 -2.59 20.06
N GLU A 209 10.22 -2.24 21.27
CA GLU A 209 10.68 -0.89 21.67
C GLU A 209 12.19 -0.82 21.82
N ARG A 210 12.87 -1.97 21.92
CA ARG A 210 14.32 -2.07 22.09
C ARG A 210 14.96 -2.71 20.87
N PHE A 211 16.05 -2.10 20.37
CA PHE A 211 16.92 -2.68 19.34
C PHE A 211 17.62 -3.93 19.89
N GLY A 212 18.05 -4.83 18.98
CA GLY A 212 18.81 -6.01 19.33
C GLY A 212 17.97 -7.22 19.75
N ASN A 213 16.65 -7.14 19.60
CA ASN A 213 15.77 -8.31 19.68
C ASN A 213 15.53 -8.84 18.26
N LEU A 214 16.25 -9.89 17.89
CA LEU A 214 16.33 -10.39 16.51
C LEU A 214 15.43 -11.59 16.29
N GLU A 215 14.96 -11.73 15.05
CA GLU A 215 14.33 -12.95 14.53
C GLU A 215 15.22 -13.52 13.44
N ILE A 216 15.53 -14.82 13.50
CA ILE A 216 16.34 -15.52 12.49
C ILE A 216 15.48 -16.54 11.74
N ASP A 217 15.72 -16.68 10.45
CA ASP A 217 15.04 -17.65 9.58
C ASP A 217 15.94 -18.08 8.43
N THR A 218 15.56 -19.13 7.73
CA THR A 218 16.25 -19.58 6.52
C THR A 218 15.34 -19.52 5.29
N VAL A 219 15.87 -19.05 4.19
CA VAL A 219 15.19 -19.07 2.88
C VAL A 219 15.92 -20.08 2.00
N ILE A 220 15.20 -21.12 1.58
CA ILE A 220 15.80 -22.26 0.88
C ILE A 220 15.64 -22.10 -0.62
N GLY A 221 16.69 -22.43 -1.38
CA GLY A 221 16.71 -22.52 -2.84
C GLY A 221 15.87 -23.67 -3.38
N SER A 222 15.69 -23.73 -4.70
CA SER A 222 15.00 -24.84 -5.35
C SER A 222 15.77 -26.14 -5.13
N ASN A 223 15.03 -27.24 -4.98
CA ASN A 223 15.61 -28.57 -4.76
C ASN A 223 16.64 -28.62 -3.61
N HIS A 224 16.47 -27.78 -2.59
CA HIS A 224 17.40 -27.62 -1.46
C HIS A 224 18.82 -27.18 -1.84
N LYS A 225 19.03 -26.64 -3.04
CA LYS A 225 20.32 -26.13 -3.49
C LYS A 225 20.58 -24.73 -2.95
N GLY A 226 21.45 -24.66 -1.95
CA GLY A 226 21.78 -23.43 -1.22
C GLY A 226 20.65 -22.89 -0.32
N ALA A 227 21.03 -22.03 0.59
CA ALA A 227 20.11 -21.34 1.47
C ALA A 227 20.60 -19.91 1.75
N LEU A 228 19.72 -19.06 2.29
CA LEU A 228 20.08 -17.77 2.88
C LEU A 228 19.66 -17.81 4.34
N VAL A 229 20.55 -17.44 5.25
CA VAL A 229 20.14 -17.05 6.61
C VAL A 229 19.73 -15.59 6.58
N THR A 230 18.61 -15.29 7.19
CA THR A 230 18.06 -13.93 7.30
C THR A 230 17.86 -13.61 8.78
N ILE A 231 18.43 -12.50 9.21
CA ILE A 231 18.37 -12.04 10.60
C ILE A 231 17.71 -10.67 10.55
N ASN A 232 16.60 -10.50 11.26
CA ASN A 232 15.79 -9.28 11.17
C ASN A 232 15.57 -8.69 12.57
N ASP A 233 15.92 -7.42 12.77
CA ASP A 233 15.62 -6.73 14.01
C ASP A 233 14.15 -6.34 14.12
N ARG A 234 13.54 -6.60 15.28
CA ARG A 234 12.10 -6.42 15.51
C ARG A 234 11.70 -4.95 15.59
N LEU A 235 12.57 -4.07 16.05
CA LEU A 235 12.29 -2.62 16.16
C LEU A 235 12.51 -1.93 14.81
N THR A 236 13.71 -2.01 14.25
CA THR A 236 14.12 -1.23 13.07
C THR A 236 13.76 -1.88 11.76
N SER A 237 13.42 -3.17 11.74
CA SER A 237 13.31 -4.00 10.53
C SER A 237 14.61 -4.08 9.71
N LYS A 238 15.76 -3.76 10.31
CA LYS A 238 17.06 -3.96 9.67
C LYS A 238 17.30 -5.44 9.51
N VAL A 239 17.77 -5.83 8.34
CA VAL A 239 18.00 -7.23 7.97
C VAL A 239 19.47 -7.44 7.63
N TRP A 240 20.01 -8.57 8.05
CA TRP A 240 21.28 -9.11 7.61
C TRP A 240 21.01 -10.41 6.88
N ILE A 241 21.61 -10.58 5.71
CA ILE A 241 21.41 -11.75 4.85
C ILE A 241 22.78 -12.35 4.54
N ARG A 242 22.95 -13.66 4.77
CA ARG A 242 24.19 -14.37 4.41
C ARG A 242 23.86 -15.61 3.60
N LYS A 243 24.70 -15.89 2.61
CA LYS A 243 24.58 -17.10 1.80
C LYS A 243 25.11 -18.31 2.55
N LEU A 244 24.39 -19.41 2.39
CA LEU A 244 24.79 -20.74 2.88
C LEU A 244 24.84 -21.71 1.69
N SER A 245 25.81 -22.61 1.70
CA SER A 245 25.88 -23.71 0.69
C SER A 245 24.71 -24.68 0.81
N GLY A 246 24.11 -24.79 2.00
CA GLY A 246 22.96 -25.66 2.29
C GLY A 246 22.41 -25.41 3.69
N LYS A 247 21.56 -26.33 4.17
CA LYS A 247 21.02 -26.33 5.54
C LYS A 247 22.03 -27.00 6.52
N ASP A 248 23.21 -26.44 6.61
CA ASP A 248 24.24 -26.86 7.56
C ASP A 248 24.20 -26.02 8.81
N ALA A 249 24.08 -26.65 10.00
CA ALA A 249 23.95 -25.97 11.27
C ALA A 249 25.26 -25.26 11.69
N VAL A 250 26.41 -25.80 11.37
CA VAL A 250 27.72 -25.23 11.70
C VAL A 250 27.95 -23.99 10.85
N LEU A 251 27.74 -24.11 9.54
CA LEU A 251 27.87 -22.96 8.64
C LEU A 251 26.88 -21.83 8.97
N LEU A 252 25.64 -22.18 9.32
CA LEU A 252 24.64 -21.20 9.75
C LEU A 252 25.11 -20.45 11.02
N ALA A 253 25.63 -21.18 12.00
CA ALA A 253 26.14 -20.57 13.23
C ALA A 253 27.31 -19.62 12.94
N LEU A 254 28.30 -20.06 12.16
CA LEU A 254 29.44 -19.24 11.76
C LEU A 254 29.01 -17.96 11.05
N LYS A 255 28.15 -18.09 10.03
CA LYS A 255 27.65 -16.93 9.25
C LYS A 255 26.76 -15.98 10.07
N THR A 256 26.03 -16.51 11.04
CA THR A 256 25.25 -15.68 11.98
C THR A 256 26.17 -14.88 12.91
N ILE A 257 27.18 -15.53 13.48
CA ILE A 257 28.17 -14.88 14.34
C ILE A 257 28.94 -13.79 13.55
N GLU A 258 29.44 -14.14 12.35
CA GLU A 258 30.13 -13.20 11.46
C GLU A 258 29.28 -11.94 11.17
N ALA A 259 28.00 -12.13 10.84
CA ALA A 259 27.09 -11.03 10.51
C ALA A 259 26.80 -10.12 11.68
N LEU A 260 26.75 -10.66 12.91
CA LEU A 260 26.32 -9.94 14.09
C LEU A 260 27.48 -9.46 14.98
N GLN A 261 28.70 -9.98 14.78
CA GLN A 261 29.88 -9.60 15.57
C GLN A 261 30.11 -8.07 15.66
N PRO A 262 29.93 -7.27 14.58
CA PRO A 262 30.15 -5.83 14.65
C PRO A 262 29.18 -5.08 15.57
N ILE A 263 28.05 -5.69 15.91
CA ILE A 263 26.98 -5.08 16.71
C ILE A 263 26.65 -5.92 17.95
N LYS A 264 27.52 -6.85 18.36
CA LYS A 264 27.24 -7.83 19.43
C LYS A 264 26.78 -7.19 20.73
N ASP A 265 27.37 -6.04 21.09
CA ASP A 265 27.08 -5.35 22.36
C ASP A 265 25.68 -4.68 22.36
N LEU A 266 25.04 -4.59 21.21
CA LEU A 266 23.69 -4.04 21.03
C LEU A 266 22.62 -5.14 20.93
N ILE A 267 23.02 -6.42 20.87
CA ILE A 267 22.09 -7.55 20.69
C ILE A 267 21.74 -8.13 22.06
N HIS A 268 20.47 -8.48 22.22
CA HIS A 268 19.96 -9.07 23.46
C HIS A 268 19.41 -10.47 23.27
N THR A 269 18.61 -10.69 22.23
CA THR A 269 17.93 -11.96 22.00
C THR A 269 17.86 -12.31 20.53
N ILE A 270 17.90 -13.62 20.23
CA ILE A 270 17.53 -14.17 18.92
C ILE A 270 16.37 -15.13 19.11
N THR A 271 15.38 -15.06 18.22
CA THR A 271 14.25 -16.01 18.18
C THR A 271 14.22 -16.73 16.84
N ALA A 272 14.22 -18.07 16.87
CA ALA A 272 14.19 -18.95 15.69
C ALA A 272 12.91 -19.81 15.64
N ASP A 273 12.71 -20.51 14.52
CA ASP A 273 11.80 -21.65 14.49
C ASP A 273 12.48 -22.94 14.96
N ASN A 274 11.74 -24.05 14.86
CA ASN A 274 12.25 -25.37 15.26
C ASN A 274 12.98 -26.10 14.11
N GLY A 275 13.65 -25.37 13.22
CA GLY A 275 14.46 -25.95 12.15
C GLY A 275 15.73 -26.59 12.69
N ARG A 276 16.09 -27.78 12.19
CA ARG A 276 17.33 -28.48 12.57
C ARG A 276 18.58 -27.68 12.25
N GLU A 277 18.52 -26.75 11.32
CA GLU A 277 19.59 -25.82 10.98
C GLU A 277 20.02 -24.92 12.16
N PHE A 278 19.19 -24.79 13.20
CA PHE A 278 19.49 -24.05 14.43
C PHE A 278 20.03 -24.93 15.57
N ALA A 279 20.42 -26.17 15.28
CA ALA A 279 20.95 -27.09 16.31
C ALA A 279 22.22 -26.55 17.01
N LYS A 280 22.96 -25.64 16.36
CA LYS A 280 24.17 -24.98 16.91
C LYS A 280 23.86 -23.61 17.56
N HIS A 281 22.62 -23.39 18.00
CA HIS A 281 22.18 -22.13 18.64
C HIS A 281 22.97 -21.79 19.90
N GLN A 282 23.45 -22.79 20.66
CA GLN A 282 24.24 -22.56 21.86
C GLN A 282 25.59 -21.89 21.55
N GLU A 283 26.27 -22.29 20.44
CA GLU A 283 27.49 -21.64 19.97
C GLU A 283 27.24 -20.15 19.61
N ILE A 284 26.10 -19.85 18.97
CA ILE A 284 25.69 -18.48 18.67
C ILE A 284 25.46 -17.70 19.96
N ALA A 285 24.70 -18.27 20.91
CA ALA A 285 24.37 -17.64 22.18
C ALA A 285 25.62 -17.32 23.01
N GLU A 286 26.55 -18.26 23.09
CA GLU A 286 27.81 -18.12 23.82
C GLU A 286 28.73 -17.05 23.21
N LYS A 287 28.97 -17.13 21.88
CA LYS A 287 29.88 -16.21 21.18
C LYS A 287 29.39 -14.77 21.18
N LEU A 288 28.07 -14.58 21.02
CA LEU A 288 27.46 -13.26 21.02
C LEU A 288 27.00 -12.79 22.40
N LYS A 289 27.05 -13.66 23.44
CA LYS A 289 26.59 -13.43 24.81
C LYS A 289 25.13 -12.98 24.89
N ILE A 290 24.25 -13.73 24.20
CA ILE A 290 22.82 -13.45 24.07
C ILE A 290 21.96 -14.63 24.49
N SER A 291 20.65 -14.37 24.70
CA SER A 291 19.67 -15.44 24.89
C SER A 291 19.06 -15.88 23.57
N PHE A 292 18.88 -17.19 23.38
CA PHE A 292 18.33 -17.75 22.16
C PHE A 292 17.02 -18.51 22.44
N TYR A 293 15.93 -18.17 21.75
CA TYR A 293 14.59 -18.70 21.98
C TYR A 293 14.03 -19.36 20.75
N PHE A 294 13.15 -20.33 20.94
CA PHE A 294 12.47 -21.05 19.88
C PHE A 294 10.95 -20.85 19.93
N CYS A 295 10.36 -20.55 18.80
CA CYS A 295 8.91 -20.47 18.66
C CYS A 295 8.24 -21.82 18.89
N LYS A 296 6.96 -21.80 19.31
CA LYS A 296 6.17 -23.02 19.40
C LYS A 296 5.89 -23.61 18.01
N PRO A 297 5.86 -24.93 17.90
CA PRO A 297 5.44 -25.59 16.66
C PRO A 297 4.08 -25.08 16.20
N TYR A 298 3.92 -24.89 14.89
CA TYR A 298 2.68 -24.41 14.23
C TYR A 298 2.22 -22.99 14.55
N ARG A 299 2.96 -22.19 15.34
CA ARG A 299 2.64 -20.81 15.66
C ARG A 299 3.45 -19.81 14.81
N SER A 300 3.26 -19.85 13.49
CA SER A 300 3.99 -18.97 12.55
C SER A 300 3.74 -17.47 12.79
N TRP A 301 2.62 -17.11 13.44
CA TRP A 301 2.32 -15.71 13.78
C TRP A 301 3.27 -15.11 14.83
N GLU A 302 3.95 -15.94 15.64
CA GLU A 302 4.96 -15.49 16.59
C GLU A 302 6.19 -14.85 15.88
N ARG A 303 6.35 -15.11 14.57
CA ARG A 303 7.44 -14.60 13.70
C ARG A 303 6.91 -13.86 12.45
N GLY A 304 5.89 -13.04 12.62
CA GLY A 304 5.30 -12.31 11.50
C GLY A 304 6.27 -11.36 10.77
N ALA A 305 7.34 -10.92 11.44
CA ALA A 305 8.36 -10.07 10.83
C ALA A 305 9.17 -10.84 9.78
N ASN A 306 9.59 -12.08 10.10
CA ASN A 306 10.32 -12.94 9.17
C ASN A 306 9.49 -13.31 7.93
N GLU A 307 8.21 -13.64 8.10
CA GLU A 307 7.33 -13.96 6.97
C GLU A 307 7.24 -12.80 5.98
N ASN A 308 7.08 -11.57 6.50
CA ASN A 308 7.06 -10.37 5.66
C ASN A 308 8.41 -10.14 4.99
N MET A 309 9.53 -10.29 5.72
CA MET A 309 10.88 -10.10 5.21
C MET A 309 11.19 -11.11 4.09
N ASN A 310 10.90 -12.39 4.31
CA ASN A 310 11.06 -13.44 3.29
C ASN A 310 10.23 -13.10 2.03
N GLY A 311 9.01 -12.57 2.20
CA GLY A 311 8.21 -12.10 1.08
C GLY A 311 8.82 -10.91 0.33
N LEU A 312 9.62 -10.07 0.97
CA LEU A 312 10.36 -8.98 0.34
C LEU A 312 11.62 -9.50 -0.40
N ILE A 313 12.38 -10.42 0.22
CA ILE A 313 13.52 -11.07 -0.41
C ILE A 313 13.07 -11.80 -1.71
N ARG A 314 11.89 -12.43 -1.68
CA ARG A 314 11.32 -13.12 -2.85
C ARG A 314 10.90 -12.20 -4.02
N GLN A 315 10.96 -10.89 -3.86
CA GLN A 315 10.85 -9.96 -5.00
C GLN A 315 12.12 -9.94 -5.85
N TYR A 316 13.29 -10.12 -5.22
CA TYR A 316 14.60 -10.12 -5.86
C TYR A 316 15.03 -11.55 -6.22
N ILE A 317 14.72 -12.53 -5.37
CA ILE A 317 15.06 -13.94 -5.51
C ILE A 317 13.76 -14.75 -5.52
N PRO A 318 13.11 -14.97 -6.66
CA PRO A 318 11.83 -15.66 -6.76
C PRO A 318 11.85 -17.08 -6.17
N LYS A 319 10.67 -17.58 -5.78
CA LYS A 319 10.56 -18.99 -5.35
C LYS A 319 10.89 -19.90 -6.54
N GLY A 320 11.67 -20.94 -6.29
CA GLY A 320 12.13 -21.85 -7.34
C GLY A 320 13.50 -21.50 -7.94
N THR A 321 14.12 -20.38 -7.49
CA THR A 321 15.51 -20.06 -7.89
C THR A 321 16.50 -21.02 -7.22
N ASP A 322 17.48 -21.49 -7.98
CA ASP A 322 18.66 -22.20 -7.47
C ASP A 322 19.63 -21.19 -6.84
N PHE A 323 20.00 -21.39 -5.58
CA PHE A 323 20.85 -20.45 -4.86
C PHE A 323 22.34 -20.74 -5.03
N SER A 324 22.72 -21.85 -5.65
CA SER A 324 24.13 -22.16 -5.91
C SER A 324 24.79 -21.12 -6.82
N GLY A 325 24.06 -20.62 -7.81
CA GLY A 325 24.52 -19.59 -8.75
C GLY A 325 24.40 -18.13 -8.26
N ILE A 326 23.84 -17.88 -7.06
CA ILE A 326 23.75 -16.53 -6.50
C ILE A 326 25.10 -16.17 -5.87
N THR A 327 25.62 -14.95 -6.15
CA THR A 327 26.88 -14.47 -5.55
C THR A 327 26.62 -13.75 -4.22
N ASP A 328 27.67 -13.64 -3.38
CA ASP A 328 27.58 -12.90 -2.11
C ASP A 328 27.38 -11.39 -2.36
N GLU A 329 27.92 -10.85 -3.45
CA GLU A 329 27.72 -9.45 -3.87
C GLU A 329 26.25 -9.20 -4.19
N PHE A 330 25.59 -10.12 -4.89
CA PHE A 330 24.15 -10.00 -5.16
C PHE A 330 23.31 -10.08 -3.88
N VAL A 331 23.68 -10.96 -2.94
CA VAL A 331 23.02 -11.05 -1.62
C VAL A 331 23.19 -9.73 -0.85
N SER A 332 24.39 -9.17 -0.84
CA SER A 332 24.69 -7.87 -0.21
C SER A 332 23.92 -6.73 -0.87
N TRP A 333 23.79 -6.75 -2.19
CA TRP A 333 22.97 -5.77 -2.92
C TRP A 333 21.48 -5.88 -2.52
N VAL A 334 20.93 -7.09 -2.40
CA VAL A 334 19.54 -7.28 -1.93
C VAL A 334 19.38 -6.79 -0.50
N GLU A 335 20.33 -7.08 0.40
CA GLU A 335 20.34 -6.60 1.78
C GLU A 335 20.29 -5.06 1.81
N ASN A 336 21.14 -4.39 1.03
CA ASN A 336 21.18 -2.94 0.91
C ASN A 336 19.85 -2.36 0.37
N LYS A 337 19.29 -2.95 -0.68
CA LYS A 337 17.96 -2.52 -1.22
C LYS A 337 16.86 -2.63 -0.16
N LEU A 338 16.87 -3.69 0.65
CA LEU A 338 15.87 -3.90 1.70
C LEU A 338 16.06 -2.96 2.89
N ASN A 339 17.29 -2.67 3.27
CA ASN A 339 17.65 -1.78 4.38
C ASN A 339 17.49 -0.30 4.04
N ASN A 340 17.49 0.07 2.76
CA ASN A 340 17.22 1.43 2.27
C ASN A 340 15.78 1.62 1.75
N ARG A 341 14.92 0.62 1.93
CA ARG A 341 13.53 0.71 1.50
C ARG A 341 12.64 1.23 2.64
N PRO A 342 11.88 2.34 2.44
CA PRO A 342 11.00 2.91 3.46
C PRO A 342 10.00 1.90 4.04
N ARG A 343 9.70 2.01 5.33
CA ARG A 343 8.74 1.14 6.02
C ARG A 343 7.61 1.97 6.62
N LYS A 344 6.35 1.64 6.30
CA LYS A 344 5.19 2.32 6.87
C LYS A 344 5.21 2.32 8.41
N ARG A 345 5.56 1.18 9.03
CA ARG A 345 5.64 1.04 10.48
C ARG A 345 6.72 1.90 11.14
N LEU A 346 7.72 2.38 10.37
CA LEU A 346 8.77 3.29 10.81
C LEU A 346 8.47 4.75 10.45
N GLY A 347 7.21 5.10 10.15
CA GLY A 347 6.86 6.44 9.66
C GLY A 347 7.48 6.77 8.31
N TYR A 348 7.73 5.76 7.48
CA TYR A 348 8.40 5.83 6.18
C TYR A 348 9.90 6.18 6.23
N LEU A 349 10.52 6.08 7.41
CA LEU A 349 11.97 5.96 7.50
C LEU A 349 12.41 4.59 6.95
N THR A 350 13.66 4.53 6.49
CA THR A 350 14.31 3.27 6.12
C THR A 350 14.82 2.54 7.38
N PRO A 351 15.03 1.22 7.32
CA PRO A 351 15.71 0.48 8.39
C PRO A 351 17.07 1.06 8.78
N ASN A 352 17.88 1.49 7.79
CA ASN A 352 19.17 2.11 8.03
C ASN A 352 19.05 3.47 8.76
N GLU A 353 18.14 4.34 8.33
CA GLU A 353 17.89 5.61 9.03
C GLU A 353 17.44 5.39 10.47
N LYS A 354 16.49 4.46 10.69
CA LYS A 354 16.02 4.15 12.03
C LYS A 354 17.13 3.56 12.92
N PHE A 355 17.98 2.71 12.36
CA PHE A 355 19.12 2.14 13.05
C PHE A 355 20.15 3.22 13.42
N ASN A 356 20.52 4.09 12.48
CA ASN A 356 21.46 5.17 12.71
C ASN A 356 20.98 6.15 13.79
N LEU A 357 19.68 6.48 13.80
CA LEU A 357 19.09 7.32 14.86
C LEU A 357 19.20 6.71 16.26
N LEU A 358 19.30 5.37 16.36
CA LEU A 358 19.48 4.70 17.64
C LEU A 358 20.94 4.64 18.11
N LEU A 359 21.89 4.81 17.19
CA LEU A 359 23.33 4.86 17.52
C LEU A 359 23.78 6.26 17.94
N THR A 360 23.02 7.29 17.56
CA THR A 360 23.35 8.70 17.83
C THR A 360 22.67 9.28 19.08
N ASN A 361 21.71 8.54 19.65
CA ASN A 361 21.05 8.84 20.92
C ASN A 361 21.53 7.92 22.05
#